data_8abdad9bf8c9132d75da008e6397b233
#
_entry.id   8abdad9bf8c9132d75da008e6397b233
#
_cell.length_a   1.000
_cell.length_b   1.000
_cell.length_c   1.000
_cell.angle_alpha   90.00
_cell.angle_beta   90.00
_cell.angle_gamma   90.00
#
_symmetry.space_group_name_H-M   'P 1'
#
loop_
_entity.id
_entity.type
_entity.pdbx_description
1 polymer ?
#
loop_
_entity_poly.entity_id
_entity_poly.type
_entity_poly.pdbx_seq_one_letter_code
_entity_poly.pdbx_strand_id
1 'polypeptide(L)'
;IAAEDTRNTIKLLNHFEIKTPMTSYHEFNRFDKADELVEKMLEGTDVAIVTDAGTPCISDPGEVLVQKCVEAGIEVTSIPGPSAVITALTLSGFSVRRFVFEGFLPPKQKKRDRKEAIDRIRNETGTIVLYEAPHRLKETLKELAGVFGPERRIAMCREMTKKHEEVIRTTIGEAAEREPRGEYVLVIEGKSLEAINEEIKAGFEDMS
;
A
#
# COMPACT_ATOMS: atom_id res chain seq x y z
N ILE A 1 0.39 17.44 17.47
CA ILE A 1 0.00 16.24 16.71
C ILE A 1 -0.21 16.65 15.26
N ALA A 2 0.46 15.99 14.31
CA ALA A 2 0.28 16.14 12.87
C ALA A 2 -0.66 15.01 12.38
N ALA A 3 -1.88 15.37 12.00
CA ALA A 3 -2.95 14.43 11.68
C ALA A 3 -3.32 14.45 10.19
N GLU A 4 -3.51 13.26 9.60
CA GLU A 4 -3.99 13.12 8.22
C GLU A 4 -5.39 13.73 8.07
N ASP A 5 -6.35 13.30 8.87
CA ASP A 5 -7.66 13.93 8.98
C ASP A 5 -7.94 14.35 10.44
N THR A 6 -7.92 15.68 10.66
CA THR A 6 -8.16 16.25 11.98
C THR A 6 -9.55 15.95 12.51
N ARG A 7 -10.56 15.74 11.64
CA ARG A 7 -11.94 15.42 12.02
C ARG A 7 -12.08 14.02 12.60
N ASN A 8 -11.24 13.09 12.16
CA ASN A 8 -11.18 11.74 12.71
C ASN A 8 -10.32 11.70 13.97
N THR A 9 -9.14 12.29 13.92
CA THR A 9 -8.20 12.30 15.03
C THR A 9 -8.77 12.99 16.26
N ILE A 10 -9.56 14.08 16.13
CA ILE A 10 -10.16 14.76 17.28
C ILE A 10 -11.10 13.87 18.09
N LYS A 11 -11.76 12.89 17.46
CA LYS A 11 -12.61 11.93 18.16
C LYS A 11 -11.78 11.04 19.10
N LEU A 12 -10.60 10.61 18.61
CA LEU A 12 -9.66 9.81 19.38
C LEU A 12 -9.06 10.62 20.54
N LEU A 13 -8.63 11.85 20.28
CA LEU A 13 -8.07 12.74 21.31
C LEU A 13 -9.09 13.02 22.39
N ASN A 14 -10.35 13.29 22.05
CA ASN A 14 -11.43 13.50 23.01
C ASN A 14 -11.73 12.25 23.84
N HIS A 15 -11.70 11.06 23.22
CA HIS A 15 -11.92 9.79 23.93
C HIS A 15 -10.84 9.54 25.00
N PHE A 16 -9.60 9.88 24.72
CA PHE A 16 -8.48 9.71 25.66
C PHE A 16 -8.17 10.99 26.46
N GLU A 17 -9.01 12.01 26.40
CA GLU A 17 -8.84 13.29 27.10
C GLU A 17 -7.50 13.99 26.79
N ILE A 18 -6.93 13.77 25.58
CA ILE A 18 -5.69 14.37 25.11
C ILE A 18 -5.98 15.80 24.66
N LYS A 19 -5.27 16.78 25.23
CA LYS A 19 -5.44 18.21 24.92
C LYS A 19 -4.30 18.80 24.08
N THR A 20 -3.42 17.95 23.57
CA THR A 20 -2.29 18.37 22.74
C THR A 20 -2.79 19.07 21.46
N PRO A 21 -2.22 20.23 21.10
CA PRO A 21 -2.58 20.93 19.87
C PRO A 21 -2.39 20.03 18.65
N MET A 22 -3.31 20.15 17.69
CA MET A 22 -3.34 19.35 16.47
C MET A 22 -3.30 20.24 15.23
N THR A 23 -2.58 19.79 14.22
CA THR A 23 -2.51 20.43 12.89
C THR A 23 -2.75 19.39 11.81
N SER A 24 -3.27 19.82 10.65
CA SER A 24 -3.44 18.92 9.50
C SER A 24 -2.09 18.67 8.82
N TYR A 25 -1.83 17.41 8.47
CA TYR A 25 -0.69 16.98 7.67
C TYR A 25 -1.15 15.89 6.70
N HIS A 26 -1.37 16.23 5.46
CA HIS A 26 -1.94 15.35 4.43
C HIS A 26 -1.18 15.49 3.10
N GLU A 27 -1.47 14.66 2.14
CA GLU A 27 -0.79 14.58 0.84
C GLU A 27 -0.67 15.95 0.12
N PHE A 28 -1.69 16.81 0.22
CA PHE A 28 -1.72 18.08 -0.49
C PHE A 28 -0.91 19.21 0.16
N ASN A 29 -0.56 19.10 1.45
CA ASN A 29 0.22 20.12 2.16
C ASN A 29 1.57 19.58 2.67
N ARG A 30 1.95 18.36 2.32
CA ARG A 30 3.06 17.62 2.91
C ARG A 30 4.42 18.32 2.85
N PHE A 31 4.69 19.10 1.80
CA PHE A 31 5.99 19.76 1.64
C PHE A 31 6.12 20.96 2.54
N ASP A 32 5.23 21.96 2.40
CA ASP A 32 5.28 23.19 3.17
C ASP A 32 5.08 22.95 4.67
N LYS A 33 4.16 22.00 4.98
CA LYS A 33 3.85 21.65 6.37
C LYS A 33 4.99 20.86 7.04
N ALA A 34 5.73 20.04 6.27
CA ALA A 34 6.89 19.36 6.80
C ALA A 34 7.99 20.36 7.22
N ASP A 35 8.24 21.41 6.42
CA ASP A 35 9.21 22.45 6.78
C ASP A 35 8.82 23.18 8.07
N GLU A 36 7.56 23.60 8.20
CA GLU A 36 7.04 24.23 9.43
C GLU A 36 7.21 23.31 10.65
N LEU A 37 6.94 22.01 10.49
CA LEU A 37 7.05 21.05 11.59
C LEU A 37 8.52 20.79 11.97
N VAL A 38 9.43 20.70 10.99
CA VAL A 38 10.87 20.54 11.25
C VAL A 38 11.42 21.76 12.00
N GLU A 39 11.06 22.99 11.61
CA GLU A 39 11.47 24.20 12.34
C GLU A 39 11.04 24.13 13.81
N LYS A 40 9.78 23.77 14.09
CA LYS A 40 9.28 23.61 15.46
C LYS A 40 10.02 22.53 16.26
N MET A 41 10.39 21.42 15.59
CA MET A 41 11.16 20.35 16.25
C MET A 41 12.59 20.80 16.57
N LEU A 42 13.22 21.58 15.70
CA LEU A 42 14.54 22.17 15.99
C LEU A 42 14.49 23.16 17.15
N GLU A 43 13.35 23.80 17.41
CA GLU A 43 13.08 24.64 18.58
C GLU A 43 12.76 23.84 19.86
N GLY A 44 12.75 22.51 19.78
CA GLY A 44 12.53 21.61 20.93
C GLY A 44 11.09 21.14 21.11
N THR A 45 10.24 21.25 20.08
CA THR A 45 8.87 20.71 20.12
C THR A 45 8.85 19.25 19.65
N ASP A 46 8.25 18.34 20.42
CA ASP A 46 7.97 16.98 19.97
C ASP A 46 6.75 16.96 19.06
N VAL A 47 6.82 16.18 17.97
CA VAL A 47 5.73 16.00 17.01
C VAL A 47 5.36 14.53 16.87
N ALA A 48 4.08 14.20 17.10
CA ALA A 48 3.52 12.90 16.79
C ALA A 48 2.75 12.97 15.46
N ILE A 49 3.11 12.10 14.48
CA ILE A 49 2.33 11.92 13.26
C ILE A 49 1.31 10.80 13.46
N VAL A 50 0.08 11.02 13.02
CA VAL A 50 -1.02 10.06 13.10
C VAL A 50 -1.77 10.00 11.78
N THR A 51 -2.19 8.79 11.40
CA THR A 51 -3.01 8.51 10.22
C THR A 51 -4.38 7.98 10.62
N ASP A 52 -5.31 7.90 9.70
CA ASP A 52 -6.69 7.46 9.95
C ASP A 52 -6.76 5.96 10.29
N ALA A 53 -5.86 5.15 9.74
CA ALA A 53 -5.79 3.72 10.00
C ALA A 53 -4.39 3.15 9.72
N GLY A 54 -3.95 2.22 10.54
CA GLY A 54 -2.68 1.51 10.35
C GLY A 54 -1.44 2.32 10.75
N THR A 55 -0.33 2.04 10.09
CA THR A 55 0.98 2.67 10.35
C THR A 55 1.17 3.87 9.45
N PRO A 56 1.46 5.07 9.97
CA PRO A 56 1.78 6.25 9.16
C PRO A 56 2.93 6.00 8.16
N CYS A 57 3.02 6.82 7.13
CA CYS A 57 4.02 6.80 6.06
C CYS A 57 3.89 5.68 5.00
N ILE A 58 3.16 4.62 5.28
CA ILE A 58 3.02 3.48 4.35
C ILE A 58 1.74 3.65 3.51
N SER A 59 1.86 4.25 2.34
CA SER A 59 0.76 4.74 1.49
C SER A 59 -0.10 5.84 2.14
N ASP A 60 0.43 6.45 3.18
CA ASP A 60 -0.15 7.52 3.98
C ASP A 60 0.84 8.69 4.10
N PRO A 61 0.40 9.90 4.48
CA PRO A 61 1.29 11.03 4.70
C PRO A 61 2.32 10.73 5.78
N GLY A 62 3.57 11.22 5.60
CA GLY A 62 4.62 11.11 6.61
C GLY A 62 6.02 10.94 6.04
N GLU A 63 6.18 10.27 4.90
CA GLU A 63 7.47 10.00 4.29
C GLU A 63 8.34 11.26 4.14
N VAL A 64 7.77 12.35 3.59
CA VAL A 64 8.48 13.62 3.40
C VAL A 64 8.92 14.22 4.74
N LEU A 65 8.06 14.16 5.78
CA LEU A 65 8.40 14.65 7.09
C LEU A 65 9.55 13.86 7.71
N VAL A 66 9.49 12.53 7.64
CA VAL A 66 10.56 11.65 8.17
C VAL A 66 11.88 11.91 7.45
N GLN A 67 11.88 12.04 6.11
CA GLN A 67 13.08 12.37 5.34
C GLN A 67 13.71 13.69 5.82
N LYS A 68 12.90 14.74 5.93
CA LYS A 68 13.38 16.05 6.40
C LYS A 68 13.88 16.02 7.85
N CYS A 69 13.24 15.25 8.72
CA CYS A 69 13.74 15.05 10.09
C CYS A 69 15.12 14.38 10.11
N VAL A 70 15.31 13.33 9.32
CA VAL A 70 16.59 12.63 9.20
C VAL A 70 17.68 13.56 8.66
N GLU A 71 17.38 14.35 7.62
CA GLU A 71 18.29 15.35 7.04
C GLU A 71 18.68 16.45 8.05
N ALA A 72 17.73 16.84 8.92
CA ALA A 72 17.96 17.84 9.98
C ALA A 72 18.59 17.26 11.25
N GLY A 73 18.88 15.96 11.32
CA GLY A 73 19.43 15.29 12.51
C GLY A 73 18.45 15.17 13.67
N ILE A 74 17.15 15.24 13.40
CA ILE A 74 16.08 15.06 14.38
C ILE A 74 15.84 13.56 14.58
N GLU A 75 15.81 13.12 15.84
CA GLU A 75 15.52 11.73 16.19
C GLU A 75 14.09 11.36 15.80
N VAL A 76 13.94 10.24 15.08
CA VAL A 76 12.65 9.70 14.68
C VAL A 76 12.46 8.31 15.27
N THR A 77 11.34 8.10 15.96
CA THR A 77 10.96 6.80 16.50
C THR A 77 9.60 6.36 15.94
N SER A 78 9.38 5.05 15.86
CA SER A 78 8.10 4.48 15.40
C SER A 78 7.49 3.63 16.50
N ILE A 79 6.19 3.81 16.73
CA ILE A 79 5.42 2.93 17.61
C ILE A 79 4.91 1.76 16.76
N PRO A 80 5.32 0.50 17.05
CA PRO A 80 4.81 -0.66 16.35
C PRO A 80 3.27 -0.72 16.43
N GLY A 81 2.64 -0.96 15.27
CA GLY A 81 1.19 -0.96 15.19
C GLY A 81 0.66 -1.82 14.04
N PRO A 82 -0.65 -1.78 13.79
CA PRO A 82 -1.28 -2.58 12.75
C PRO A 82 -0.79 -2.16 11.35
N SER A 83 -0.59 -3.17 10.49
CA SER A 83 -0.21 -2.98 9.09
C SER A 83 -1.06 -3.89 8.21
N ALA A 84 -1.84 -3.30 7.31
CA ALA A 84 -2.67 -4.06 6.39
C ALA A 84 -1.84 -4.96 5.46
N VAL A 85 -0.66 -4.50 5.03
CA VAL A 85 0.28 -5.29 4.20
C VAL A 85 0.68 -6.58 4.91
N ILE A 86 1.20 -6.46 6.13
CA ILE A 86 1.70 -7.61 6.89
C ILE A 86 0.55 -8.54 7.26
N THR A 87 -0.58 -8.00 7.70
CA THR A 87 -1.76 -8.80 8.05
C THR A 87 -2.28 -9.57 6.83
N ALA A 88 -2.38 -8.95 5.66
CA ALA A 88 -2.82 -9.62 4.44
C ALA A 88 -1.83 -10.72 4.00
N LEU A 89 -0.52 -10.47 4.07
CA LEU A 89 0.50 -11.47 3.78
C LEU A 89 0.36 -12.71 4.65
N THR A 90 0.17 -12.54 5.96
CA THR A 90 0.01 -13.68 6.88
C THR A 90 -1.22 -14.53 6.59
N LEU A 91 -2.27 -13.91 6.02
CA LEU A 91 -3.53 -14.57 5.68
C LEU A 91 -3.58 -15.08 4.24
N SER A 92 -2.66 -14.69 3.37
CA SER A 92 -2.70 -15.01 1.94
C SER A 92 -2.56 -16.50 1.63
N GLY A 93 -1.72 -17.20 2.40
CA GLY A 93 -1.31 -18.58 2.13
C GLY A 93 -0.19 -18.69 1.08
N PHE A 94 0.41 -17.56 0.67
CA PHE A 94 1.57 -17.53 -0.23
C PHE A 94 2.89 -17.43 0.53
N SER A 95 4.02 -17.52 -0.18
CA SER A 95 5.33 -17.35 0.42
C SER A 95 5.51 -15.93 0.95
N VAL A 96 5.89 -15.81 2.23
CA VAL A 96 6.17 -14.52 2.88
C VAL A 96 7.67 -14.24 3.03
N ARG A 97 8.54 -15.15 2.53
CA ARG A 97 10.00 -14.99 2.66
C ARG A 97 10.54 -13.79 1.91
N ARG A 98 9.94 -13.51 0.74
CA ARG A 98 10.23 -12.34 -0.09
C ARG A 98 8.93 -11.83 -0.66
N PHE A 99 8.69 -10.55 -0.53
CA PHE A 99 7.53 -9.90 -1.10
C PHE A 99 7.90 -8.48 -1.55
N VAL A 100 7.10 -7.96 -2.46
CA VAL A 100 7.20 -6.59 -2.96
C VAL A 100 5.88 -5.89 -2.66
N PHE A 101 5.95 -4.74 -2.03
CA PHE A 101 4.82 -3.85 -1.80
C PHE A 101 4.88 -2.69 -2.79
N GLU A 102 3.93 -2.62 -3.70
CA GLU A 102 3.83 -1.56 -4.71
C GLU A 102 2.82 -0.46 -4.30
N GLY A 103 2.03 -0.72 -3.24
CA GLY A 103 0.99 0.22 -2.81
C GLY A 103 -0.16 0.34 -3.81
N PHE A 104 -0.67 1.56 -4.01
CA PHE A 104 -1.68 1.83 -5.02
C PHE A 104 -1.04 2.00 -6.40
N LEU A 105 -1.49 1.22 -7.37
CA LEU A 105 -1.10 1.47 -8.76
C LEU A 105 -1.54 2.88 -9.20
N PRO A 106 -0.72 3.61 -9.97
CA PRO A 106 -1.09 4.90 -10.51
C PRO A 106 -2.45 4.88 -11.20
N PRO A 107 -3.24 5.95 -11.13
CA PRO A 107 -4.55 5.99 -11.78
C PRO A 107 -4.42 5.89 -13.30
N LYS A 108 -5.47 5.39 -13.98
CA LYS A 108 -5.47 5.16 -15.45
C LYS A 108 -5.13 6.39 -16.30
N GLN A 109 -5.42 7.57 -15.79
CA GLN A 109 -5.07 8.84 -16.45
C GLN A 109 -3.54 9.01 -16.58
N LYS A 110 -2.77 8.48 -15.63
CA LYS A 110 -1.31 8.42 -15.66
C LYS A 110 -0.81 7.14 -16.34
N LYS A 111 -1.15 6.97 -17.62
CA LYS A 111 -0.91 5.73 -18.38
C LYS A 111 0.54 5.25 -18.35
N ARG A 112 1.50 6.17 -18.48
CA ARG A 112 2.92 5.86 -18.48
C ARG A 112 3.35 5.32 -17.11
N ASP A 113 3.08 6.08 -16.05
CA ASP A 113 3.47 5.73 -14.68
C ASP A 113 2.85 4.38 -14.27
N ARG A 114 1.56 4.17 -14.66
CA ARG A 114 0.86 2.91 -14.37
C ARG A 114 1.48 1.73 -15.11
N LYS A 115 1.83 1.90 -16.38
CA LYS A 115 2.51 0.86 -17.16
C LYS A 115 3.87 0.53 -16.54
N GLU A 116 4.66 1.54 -16.21
CA GLU A 116 5.97 1.35 -15.57
C GLU A 116 5.84 0.61 -14.23
N ALA A 117 4.82 0.92 -13.41
CA ALA A 117 4.54 0.22 -12.15
C ALA A 117 4.20 -1.26 -12.39
N ILE A 118 3.35 -1.56 -13.37
CA ILE A 118 2.98 -2.94 -13.71
C ILE A 118 4.17 -3.69 -14.31
N ASP A 119 4.97 -3.06 -15.17
CA ASP A 119 6.13 -3.69 -15.80
C ASP A 119 7.21 -4.06 -14.75
N ARG A 120 7.37 -3.26 -13.67
CA ARG A 120 8.28 -3.60 -12.55
C ARG A 120 7.91 -4.91 -11.87
N ILE A 121 6.62 -5.19 -11.71
CA ILE A 121 6.13 -6.37 -10.99
C ILE A 121 5.79 -7.57 -11.89
N ARG A 122 5.82 -7.39 -13.21
CA ARG A 122 5.43 -8.43 -14.19
C ARG A 122 6.16 -9.75 -13.99
N ASN A 123 7.46 -9.69 -13.76
CA ASN A 123 8.33 -10.88 -13.61
C ASN A 123 8.77 -11.10 -12.16
N GLU A 124 8.05 -10.47 -11.19
CA GLU A 124 8.38 -10.63 -9.79
C GLU A 124 8.13 -12.07 -9.33
N THR A 125 9.14 -12.68 -8.72
CA THR A 125 9.11 -14.05 -8.18
C THR A 125 8.68 -14.10 -6.72
N GLY A 126 8.82 -12.99 -5.99
CA GLY A 126 8.28 -12.84 -4.64
C GLY A 126 6.78 -12.53 -4.68
N THR A 127 6.12 -12.70 -3.56
CA THR A 127 4.72 -12.34 -3.41
C THR A 127 4.53 -10.83 -3.60
N ILE A 128 3.54 -10.43 -4.40
CA ILE A 128 3.26 -9.01 -4.70
C ILE A 128 2.08 -8.56 -3.86
N VAL A 129 2.19 -7.38 -3.25
CA VAL A 129 1.12 -6.79 -2.44
C VAL A 129 0.75 -5.43 -3.01
N LEU A 130 -0.54 -5.23 -3.29
CA LEU A 130 -1.11 -3.98 -3.78
C LEU A 130 -2.25 -3.54 -2.86
N TYR A 131 -2.44 -2.23 -2.76
CA TYR A 131 -3.68 -1.65 -2.26
C TYR A 131 -4.61 -1.31 -3.42
N GLU A 132 -5.91 -1.51 -3.24
CA GLU A 132 -6.87 -1.11 -4.27
C GLU A 132 -8.21 -0.67 -3.68
N ALA A 133 -8.74 0.40 -4.26
CA ALA A 133 -10.03 0.95 -3.91
C ALA A 133 -11.16 0.24 -4.68
N PRO A 134 -12.37 0.12 -4.09
CA PRO A 134 -13.46 -0.66 -4.69
C PRO A 134 -13.84 -0.18 -6.10
N HIS A 135 -13.86 1.14 -6.33
CA HIS A 135 -14.24 1.71 -7.63
C HIS A 135 -13.22 1.46 -8.75
N ARG A 136 -12.01 1.00 -8.43
CA ARG A 136 -10.94 0.69 -9.40
C ARG A 136 -10.70 -0.81 -9.53
N LEU A 137 -11.13 -1.61 -8.55
CA LEU A 137 -10.76 -3.02 -8.38
C LEU A 137 -10.99 -3.86 -9.65
N LYS A 138 -12.21 -3.80 -10.22
CA LYS A 138 -12.58 -4.63 -11.37
C LYS A 138 -11.70 -4.36 -12.60
N GLU A 139 -11.40 -3.11 -12.84
CA GLU A 139 -10.55 -2.70 -13.95
C GLU A 139 -9.09 -3.08 -13.72
N THR A 140 -8.59 -2.90 -12.49
CA THR A 140 -7.23 -3.29 -12.12
C THR A 140 -7.05 -4.80 -12.24
N LEU A 141 -8.01 -5.61 -11.76
CA LEU A 141 -7.93 -7.07 -11.88
C LEU A 141 -7.94 -7.54 -13.34
N LYS A 142 -8.76 -6.93 -14.22
CA LYS A 142 -8.75 -7.24 -15.67
C LYS A 142 -7.40 -6.93 -16.32
N GLU A 143 -6.80 -5.81 -15.96
CA GLU A 143 -5.48 -5.43 -16.46
C GLU A 143 -4.39 -6.40 -15.96
N LEU A 144 -4.43 -6.75 -14.67
CA LEU A 144 -3.50 -7.71 -14.08
C LEU A 144 -3.68 -9.12 -14.64
N ALA A 145 -4.91 -9.54 -14.96
CA ALA A 145 -5.16 -10.81 -15.65
C ALA A 145 -4.51 -10.85 -17.04
N GLY A 146 -4.51 -9.72 -17.75
CA GLY A 146 -3.82 -9.59 -19.05
C GLY A 146 -2.29 -9.65 -18.95
N VAL A 147 -1.73 -9.26 -17.80
CA VAL A 147 -0.27 -9.20 -17.58
C VAL A 147 0.29 -10.46 -16.95
N PHE A 148 -0.38 -10.99 -15.93
CA PHE A 148 0.07 -12.15 -15.15
C PHE A 148 -0.55 -13.48 -15.60
N GLY A 149 -1.58 -13.43 -16.44
CA GLY A 149 -2.46 -14.55 -16.76
C GLY A 149 -3.66 -14.67 -15.80
N PRO A 150 -4.83 -15.06 -16.31
CA PRO A 150 -6.05 -15.17 -15.51
C PRO A 150 -5.96 -16.24 -14.41
N GLU A 151 -5.14 -17.27 -14.60
CA GLU A 151 -4.94 -18.39 -13.65
C GLU A 151 -3.99 -18.06 -12.48
N ARG A 152 -3.32 -16.89 -12.51
CA ARG A 152 -2.44 -16.46 -11.42
C ARG A 152 -3.22 -16.38 -10.12
N ARG A 153 -2.72 -17.02 -9.08
CA ARG A 153 -3.35 -17.06 -7.77
C ARG A 153 -3.29 -15.71 -7.08
N ILE A 154 -4.38 -15.35 -6.42
CA ILE A 154 -4.54 -14.12 -5.67
C ILE A 154 -5.29 -14.36 -4.35
N ALA A 155 -4.90 -13.68 -3.29
CA ALA A 155 -5.70 -13.53 -2.09
C ALA A 155 -6.18 -12.08 -1.99
N MET A 156 -7.49 -11.88 -1.98
CA MET A 156 -8.13 -10.59 -1.83
C MET A 156 -8.53 -10.41 -0.36
N CYS A 157 -7.81 -9.58 0.37
CA CYS A 157 -8.11 -9.27 1.77
C CYS A 157 -8.94 -7.98 1.81
N ARG A 158 -10.23 -8.12 2.13
CA ARG A 158 -11.19 -7.04 2.12
C ARG A 158 -11.49 -6.57 3.54
N GLU A 159 -11.60 -5.24 3.71
CA GLU A 159 -12.06 -4.61 4.96
C GLU A 159 -11.37 -5.16 6.22
N MET A 160 -10.05 -5.36 6.12
CA MET A 160 -9.22 -5.93 7.19
C MET A 160 -9.45 -5.22 8.53
N THR A 161 -9.62 -6.01 9.60
CA THR A 161 -9.91 -5.55 10.97
C THR A 161 -11.25 -4.84 11.17
N LYS A 162 -12.10 -4.74 10.14
CA LYS A 162 -13.43 -4.14 10.19
C LYS A 162 -14.53 -5.21 10.28
N LYS A 163 -15.78 -4.79 10.52
CA LYS A 163 -16.95 -5.68 10.65
C LYS A 163 -17.16 -6.63 9.47
N HIS A 164 -16.75 -6.24 8.27
CA HIS A 164 -16.96 -6.98 7.04
C HIS A 164 -15.65 -7.54 6.46
N GLU A 165 -14.72 -7.89 7.35
CA GLU A 165 -13.47 -8.54 6.97
C GLU A 165 -13.74 -9.86 6.23
N GLU A 166 -13.05 -10.03 5.12
CA GLU A 166 -13.14 -11.23 4.29
C GLU A 166 -11.81 -11.50 3.59
N VAL A 167 -11.39 -12.76 3.54
CA VAL A 167 -10.22 -13.21 2.79
C VAL A 167 -10.65 -14.22 1.72
N ILE A 168 -10.53 -13.82 0.46
CA ILE A 168 -10.92 -14.62 -0.70
C ILE A 168 -9.66 -15.09 -1.41
N ARG A 169 -9.42 -16.39 -1.47
CA ARG A 169 -8.30 -17.00 -2.21
C ARG A 169 -8.84 -17.63 -3.49
N THR A 170 -8.37 -17.14 -4.64
CA THR A 170 -8.90 -17.51 -5.95
C THR A 170 -7.84 -17.23 -7.04
N THR A 171 -8.25 -17.16 -8.30
CA THR A 171 -7.42 -16.69 -9.42
C THR A 171 -7.77 -15.24 -9.77
N ILE A 172 -6.86 -14.55 -10.47
CA ILE A 172 -7.10 -13.15 -10.90
C ILE A 172 -8.32 -13.07 -11.82
N GLY A 173 -8.51 -14.07 -12.70
CA GLY A 173 -9.67 -14.13 -13.61
C GLY A 173 -10.99 -14.21 -12.86
N GLU A 174 -11.10 -15.12 -11.89
CA GLU A 174 -12.30 -15.26 -11.06
C GLU A 174 -12.52 -14.03 -10.17
N ALA A 175 -11.45 -13.45 -9.66
CA ALA A 175 -11.50 -12.22 -8.87
C ALA A 175 -12.09 -11.05 -9.65
N ALA A 176 -11.77 -10.92 -10.94
CA ALA A 176 -12.24 -9.85 -11.82
C ALA A 176 -13.76 -9.86 -12.08
N GLU A 177 -14.40 -11.01 -11.88
CA GLU A 177 -15.87 -11.15 -12.05
C GLU A 177 -16.65 -10.82 -10.78
N ARG A 178 -15.98 -10.61 -9.65
CA ARG A 178 -16.66 -10.30 -8.38
C ARG A 178 -17.10 -8.84 -8.32
N GLU A 179 -18.20 -8.60 -7.61
CA GLU A 179 -18.67 -7.24 -7.35
C GLU A 179 -17.80 -6.57 -6.24
N PRO A 180 -17.19 -5.41 -6.53
CA PRO A 180 -16.31 -4.74 -5.58
C PRO A 180 -17.09 -4.12 -4.41
N ARG A 181 -16.59 -4.32 -3.19
CA ARG A 181 -17.16 -3.71 -1.97
C ARG A 181 -16.05 -3.46 -0.95
N GLY A 182 -15.94 -2.24 -0.45
CA GLY A 182 -14.93 -1.89 0.56
C GLY A 182 -13.50 -1.83 0.00
N GLU A 183 -12.53 -1.67 0.88
CA GLU A 183 -11.12 -1.54 0.56
C GLU A 183 -10.43 -2.90 0.50
N TYR A 184 -9.44 -3.03 -0.38
CA TYR A 184 -8.75 -4.28 -0.62
C TYR A 184 -7.23 -4.17 -0.45
N VAL A 185 -6.66 -5.20 0.15
CA VAL A 185 -5.26 -5.58 -0.05
C VAL A 185 -5.25 -6.79 -0.98
N LEU A 186 -4.61 -6.65 -2.13
CA LEU A 186 -4.44 -7.72 -3.11
C LEU A 186 -3.07 -8.35 -2.90
N VAL A 187 -3.05 -9.63 -2.57
CA VAL A 187 -1.82 -10.40 -2.42
C VAL A 187 -1.75 -11.37 -3.58
N ILE A 188 -0.77 -11.21 -4.47
CA ILE A 188 -0.64 -11.98 -5.70
C ILE A 188 0.57 -12.90 -5.58
N GLU A 189 0.40 -14.15 -5.94
CA GLU A 189 1.50 -15.11 -5.96
C GLU A 189 2.57 -14.71 -6.96
N GLY A 190 3.84 -14.80 -6.56
CA GLY A 190 4.99 -14.53 -7.42
C GLY A 190 5.04 -15.47 -8.63
N LYS A 191 5.76 -15.08 -9.67
CA LYS A 191 5.99 -15.92 -10.86
C LYS A 191 6.91 -17.09 -10.50
N SER A 192 6.53 -18.32 -10.87
CA SER A 192 7.39 -19.47 -10.62
C SER A 192 8.63 -19.42 -11.54
N LEU A 193 9.75 -19.99 -11.07
CA LEU A 193 10.96 -20.09 -11.88
C LEU A 193 10.75 -21.00 -13.10
N GLU A 194 9.88 -21.99 -12.98
CA GLU A 194 9.49 -22.86 -14.10
C GLU A 194 8.79 -22.05 -15.19
N ALA A 195 7.81 -21.21 -14.85
CA ALA A 195 7.11 -20.35 -15.81
C ALA A 195 8.07 -19.36 -16.50
N ILE A 196 9.06 -18.83 -15.76
CA ILE A 196 10.09 -17.97 -16.36
C ILE A 196 10.95 -18.74 -17.36
N ASN A 197 11.39 -19.94 -16.99
CA ASN A 197 12.21 -20.78 -17.86
C ASN A 197 11.45 -21.24 -19.13
N GLU A 198 10.16 -21.52 -19.01
CA GLU A 198 9.31 -21.87 -20.17
C GLU A 198 9.16 -20.68 -21.15
N GLU A 199 8.94 -19.48 -20.65
CA GLU A 199 8.89 -18.29 -21.51
C GLU A 199 10.22 -18.00 -22.21
N ILE A 200 11.34 -18.19 -21.51
CA ILE A 200 12.68 -18.04 -22.11
C ILE A 200 12.88 -19.06 -23.25
N LYS A 201 12.51 -20.34 -23.03
CA LYS A 201 12.62 -21.38 -24.06
C LYS A 201 11.75 -21.07 -25.27
N ALA A 202 10.46 -20.69 -25.07
CA ALA A 202 9.55 -20.32 -26.16
C ALA A 202 10.09 -19.14 -26.98
N GLY A 203 10.67 -18.12 -26.32
CA GLY A 203 11.27 -16.99 -27.02
C GLY A 203 12.50 -17.35 -27.86
N PHE A 204 13.23 -18.41 -27.54
CA PHE A 204 14.33 -18.91 -28.38
C PHE A 204 13.82 -19.74 -29.57
N GLU A 205 12.72 -20.47 -29.43
CA GLU A 205 12.13 -21.26 -30.51
C GLU A 205 11.51 -20.37 -31.61
N ASP A 206 10.92 -19.24 -31.23
CA ASP A 206 10.36 -18.26 -32.19
C ASP A 206 11.44 -17.47 -32.96
N MET A 207 12.69 -17.52 -32.54
CA MET A 207 13.83 -16.84 -33.21
C MET A 207 14.62 -17.77 -34.14
N SER A 208 14.25 -19.05 -34.23
CA SER A 208 14.90 -20.06 -35.09
C SER A 208 14.05 -20.37 -36.31
#